data_54c2c0450ee3498aaceb2a2d049e15e4
#
_entry.id   54c2c0450ee3498aaceb2a2d049e15e4
#
_cell.length_a   1.000
_cell.length_b   1.000
_cell.length_c   1.000
_cell.angle_alpha   90.00
_cell.angle_beta   90.00
_cell.angle_gamma   90.00
#
_symmetry.space_group_name_H-M   'P 1'
#
loop_
_entity.id
_entity.type
_entity.pdbx_description
1 polymer ?
#
loop_
_entity_poly.entity_id
_entity_poly.type
_entity_poly.pdbx_seq_one_letter_code
_entity_poly.pdbx_strand_id
1 'polypeptide(L)'
;MSKDHARKRANPDAPVANIVTYVPKPGKEAALLALVKKHEPALRKVGLVTAEPFKVWKAFDIRKKRVQFIEYFVWKNGNGSDVAHQTPEVMAVWEPMGPVLEELTICEVEPV
;
A
#
# COMPACT_ATOMS: atom_id res chain seq x y z
N MET A 1 11.89 -7.31 21.60
CA MET A 1 12.02 -7.19 21.23
C MET A 1 11.93 -6.87 20.77
N SER A 2 12.09 -6.73 20.65
CA SER A 2 12.17 -6.35 20.17
C SER A 2 12.08 -5.84 19.45
N LYS A 3 12.04 -5.43 19.61
CA LYS A 3 12.14 -4.96 18.93
C LYS A 3 12.36 -4.81 17.97
N ASP A 4 12.74 -4.77 17.73
CA ASP A 4 13.15 -4.60 16.88
C ASP A 4 13.22 -5.08 16.06
N HIS A 5 13.04 -5.46 16.17
CA HIS A 5 13.06 -5.94 15.43
C HIS A 5 12.89 -5.89 14.48
N ALA A 6 12.71 -5.95 14.89
CA ALA A 6 12.36 -5.94 13.95
C ALA A 6 12.43 -5.14 13.08
N ARG A 7 12.65 -4.55 13.36
CA ARG A 7 12.68 -3.66 12.63
C ARG A 7 13.75 -3.48 11.79
N LYS A 8 14.24 -4.18 11.35
CA LYS A 8 15.06 -4.07 10.44
C LYS A 8 14.50 -3.72 9.28
N ARG A 9 13.84 -2.75 9.23
CA ARG A 9 13.18 -2.25 8.11
C ARG A 9 14.17 -1.67 7.14
N ALA A 10 13.64 -1.08 6.11
CA ALA A 10 14.41 -0.58 5.02
C ALA A 10 15.38 0.52 5.40
N ASN A 11 16.44 0.61 4.62
CA ASN A 11 17.39 1.70 4.70
C ASN A 11 16.67 3.01 4.37
N PRO A 12 16.75 4.05 5.22
CA PRO A 12 16.08 5.33 4.95
C PRO A 12 16.56 6.00 3.65
N ASP A 13 17.74 5.64 3.16
CA ASP A 13 18.28 6.28 1.96
C ASP A 13 18.13 5.46 0.69
N ALA A 14 17.46 4.31 0.76
CA ALA A 14 17.31 3.41 -0.38
C ALA A 14 15.84 3.21 -0.74
N PRO A 15 15.53 2.96 -2.02
CA PRO A 15 14.15 2.62 -2.41
C PRO A 15 13.65 1.36 -1.73
N VAL A 16 12.36 1.32 -1.44
CA VAL A 16 11.72 0.19 -0.76
C VAL A 16 10.50 -0.26 -1.55
N ALA A 17 10.54 -1.48 -2.05
CA ALA A 17 9.42 -2.06 -2.76
C ALA A 17 8.39 -2.61 -1.77
N ASN A 18 7.12 -2.32 -2.04
CA ASN A 18 6.01 -2.78 -1.21
C ASN A 18 5.01 -3.58 -2.02
N ILE A 19 4.47 -4.61 -1.36
CA ILE A 19 3.28 -5.31 -1.83
C ILE A 19 2.20 -5.06 -0.78
N VAL A 20 1.07 -4.54 -1.22
CA VAL A 20 -0.07 -4.29 -0.34
C VAL A 20 -1.23 -5.15 -0.79
N THR A 21 -1.85 -5.87 0.15
CA THR A 21 -3.03 -6.67 -0.12
C THR A 21 -4.22 -6.03 0.60
N TYR A 22 -5.24 -5.68 -0.19
CA TYR A 22 -6.46 -5.04 0.28
C TYR A 22 -7.61 -6.02 0.15
N VAL A 23 -8.30 -6.31 1.25
CA VAL A 23 -9.49 -7.15 1.21
C VAL A 23 -10.70 -6.26 1.45
N PRO A 24 -11.61 -6.12 0.47
CA PRO A 24 -12.80 -5.28 0.66
C PRO A 24 -13.83 -5.93 1.57
N LYS A 25 -14.58 -5.12 2.28
CA LYS A 25 -15.77 -5.60 2.96
C LYS A 25 -16.79 -6.06 1.90
N PRO A 26 -17.71 -6.97 2.28
CA PRO A 26 -18.73 -7.44 1.32
C PRO A 26 -19.48 -6.27 0.70
N GLY A 27 -19.59 -6.30 -0.63
CA GLY A 27 -20.28 -5.26 -1.40
C GLY A 27 -19.48 -3.97 -1.59
N LYS A 28 -18.24 -3.92 -1.13
CA LYS A 28 -17.43 -2.69 -1.21
C LYS A 28 -16.26 -2.78 -2.19
N GLU A 29 -16.26 -3.78 -3.07
CA GLU A 29 -15.16 -3.98 -4.02
C GLU A 29 -14.92 -2.75 -4.90
N ALA A 30 -15.98 -2.23 -5.51
CA ALA A 30 -15.84 -1.10 -6.42
C ALA A 30 -15.37 0.16 -5.69
N ALA A 31 -15.91 0.41 -4.51
CA ALA A 31 -15.52 1.58 -3.71
C ALA A 31 -14.05 1.51 -3.32
N LEU A 32 -13.59 0.34 -2.87
CA LEU A 32 -12.20 0.16 -2.49
C LEU A 32 -11.27 0.30 -3.69
N LEU A 33 -11.61 -0.32 -4.82
CA LEU A 33 -10.76 -0.25 -6.01
C LEU A 33 -10.62 1.19 -6.49
N ALA A 34 -11.69 1.98 -6.42
CA ALA A 34 -11.62 3.39 -6.81
C ALA A 34 -10.59 4.14 -5.95
N LEU A 35 -10.52 3.84 -4.65
CA LEU A 35 -9.54 4.46 -3.77
C LEU A 35 -8.12 3.96 -4.05
N VAL A 36 -7.95 2.66 -4.28
CA VAL A 36 -6.65 2.10 -4.62
C VAL A 36 -6.10 2.76 -5.88
N LYS A 37 -6.96 3.02 -6.87
CA LYS A 37 -6.54 3.68 -8.10
C LYS A 37 -6.13 5.14 -7.90
N LYS A 38 -6.55 5.78 -6.82
CA LYS A 38 -6.12 7.14 -6.51
C LYS A 38 -4.78 7.20 -5.82
N HIS A 39 -4.26 6.07 -5.39
CA HIS A 39 -3.04 6.00 -4.58
C HIS A 39 -1.82 6.49 -5.37
N GLU A 40 -1.63 5.95 -6.57
CA GLU A 40 -0.48 6.33 -7.38
C GLU A 40 -0.41 7.83 -7.68
N PRO A 41 -1.46 8.46 -8.24
CA PRO A 41 -1.36 9.89 -8.51
C PRO A 41 -1.13 10.73 -7.24
N ALA A 42 -1.69 10.33 -6.11
CA ALA A 42 -1.48 11.07 -4.87
C ALA A 42 -0.03 10.98 -4.41
N LEU A 43 0.55 9.79 -4.43
CA LEU A 43 1.94 9.60 -4.00
C LEU A 43 2.94 10.24 -4.96
N ARG A 44 2.65 10.21 -6.26
CA ARG A 44 3.51 10.86 -7.24
C ARG A 44 3.49 12.37 -7.11
N LYS A 45 2.31 12.93 -6.85
CA LYS A 45 2.17 14.39 -6.70
C LYS A 45 3.05 14.91 -5.57
N VAL A 46 3.15 14.16 -4.47
CA VAL A 46 3.94 14.58 -3.31
C VAL A 46 5.37 14.04 -3.33
N GLY A 47 5.75 13.33 -4.39
CA GLY A 47 7.15 12.96 -4.62
C GLY A 47 7.69 11.86 -3.72
N LEU A 48 6.84 10.96 -3.23
CA LEU A 48 7.26 9.94 -2.26
C LEU A 48 7.64 8.60 -2.89
N VAL A 49 7.40 8.42 -4.19
CA VAL A 49 7.67 7.15 -4.88
C VAL A 49 8.65 7.33 -6.01
N THR A 50 9.28 6.21 -6.43
CA THR A 50 10.21 6.23 -7.57
C THR A 50 9.43 6.36 -8.87
N ALA A 51 10.16 6.44 -9.99
CA ALA A 51 9.54 6.49 -11.31
C ALA A 51 8.94 5.15 -11.73
N GLU A 52 9.19 4.08 -10.99
CA GLU A 52 8.66 2.75 -11.34
C GLU A 52 7.14 2.76 -11.28
N PRO A 53 6.44 2.27 -12.33
CA PRO A 53 4.98 2.28 -12.34
C PRO A 53 4.40 1.39 -11.27
N PHE A 54 3.26 1.82 -10.71
CA PHE A 54 2.46 0.97 -9.83
C PHE A 54 1.86 -0.15 -10.64
N LYS A 55 1.62 -1.29 -9.99
CA LYS A 55 0.88 -2.40 -10.58
C LYS A 55 -0.23 -2.76 -9.61
N VAL A 56 -1.42 -2.96 -10.14
CA VAL A 56 -2.57 -3.34 -9.33
C VAL A 56 -3.27 -4.52 -10.00
N TRP A 57 -3.50 -5.57 -9.23
CA TRP A 57 -4.20 -6.76 -9.70
C TRP A 57 -5.45 -6.99 -8.89
N LYS A 58 -6.51 -7.44 -9.54
CA LYS A 58 -7.64 -8.05 -8.86
C LYS A 58 -7.30 -9.53 -8.72
N ALA A 59 -7.35 -10.04 -7.51
CA ALA A 59 -7.00 -11.42 -7.21
C ALA A 59 -8.17 -12.11 -6.52
N PHE A 60 -8.22 -13.43 -6.64
CA PHE A 60 -9.19 -14.23 -5.94
C PHE A 60 -8.43 -15.19 -5.04
N ASP A 61 -8.65 -15.07 -3.72
CA ASP A 61 -8.04 -15.99 -2.76
C ASP A 61 -8.78 -17.31 -2.85
N ILE A 62 -8.11 -18.33 -3.39
CA ILE A 62 -8.74 -19.61 -3.68
C ILE A 62 -9.19 -20.31 -2.40
N ARG A 63 -8.44 -20.16 -1.32
CA ARG A 63 -8.78 -20.81 -0.07
C ARG A 63 -9.88 -20.11 0.68
N LYS A 64 -9.79 -18.80 0.79
CA LYS A 64 -10.80 -18.01 1.50
C LYS A 64 -11.97 -17.63 0.62
N LYS A 65 -11.86 -17.89 -0.68
CA LYS A 65 -12.94 -17.68 -1.66
C LYS A 65 -13.45 -16.26 -1.63
N ARG A 66 -12.52 -15.31 -1.71
CA ARG A 66 -12.88 -13.91 -1.69
C ARG A 66 -11.98 -13.09 -2.60
N VAL A 67 -12.52 -11.98 -3.10
CA VAL A 67 -11.77 -11.04 -3.93
C VAL A 67 -10.84 -10.20 -3.06
N GLN A 68 -9.67 -9.91 -3.59
CA GLN A 68 -8.74 -8.97 -2.97
C GLN A 68 -7.99 -8.22 -4.06
N PHE A 69 -7.42 -7.06 -3.71
CA PHE A 69 -6.60 -6.30 -4.64
C PHE A 69 -5.18 -6.33 -4.13
N ILE A 70 -4.24 -6.48 -5.07
CA ILE A 70 -2.82 -6.52 -4.75
C ILE A 70 -2.15 -5.38 -5.49
N GLU A 71 -1.41 -4.57 -4.75
CA GLU A 71 -0.74 -3.41 -5.32
C GLU A 71 0.76 -3.51 -5.08
N TYR A 72 1.54 -3.20 -6.11
CA TYR A 72 2.99 -3.11 -6.02
C TYR A 72 3.42 -1.69 -6.30
N PHE A 73 4.30 -1.14 -5.47
CA PHE A 73 4.92 0.15 -5.73
C PHE A 73 6.22 0.27 -4.95
N VAL A 74 7.00 1.31 -5.27
CA VAL A 74 8.31 1.48 -4.67
C VAL A 74 8.42 2.88 -4.05
N TRP A 75 8.58 2.93 -2.72
CA TRP A 75 8.88 4.17 -2.02
C TRP A 75 10.26 4.66 -2.44
N LYS A 76 10.46 5.97 -2.49
CA LYS A 76 11.75 6.55 -2.81
C LYS A 76 12.81 6.19 -1.78
N ASN A 77 12.41 6.08 -0.52
CA ASN A 77 13.30 5.70 0.57
C ASN A 77 12.49 5.13 1.74
N GLY A 78 13.18 4.69 2.79
CA GLY A 78 12.55 4.02 3.92
C GLY A 78 11.64 4.91 4.77
N ASN A 79 11.66 6.23 4.57
CA ASN A 79 10.81 7.14 5.33
C ASN A 79 9.48 7.45 4.64
N GLY A 80 9.27 6.90 3.45
CA GLY A 80 8.10 7.25 2.63
C GLY A 80 6.78 7.08 3.35
N SER A 81 6.59 5.93 4.01
CA SER A 81 5.35 5.67 4.72
C SER A 81 5.10 6.67 5.84
N ASP A 82 6.13 6.98 6.63
CA ASP A 82 5.98 7.92 7.74
C ASP A 82 5.63 9.32 7.23
N VAL A 83 6.28 9.76 6.16
CA VAL A 83 5.98 11.07 5.57
C VAL A 83 4.56 11.08 5.00
N ALA A 84 4.15 9.99 4.35
CA ALA A 84 2.81 9.88 3.77
C ALA A 84 1.72 10.03 4.83
N HIS A 85 1.92 9.45 6.01
CA HIS A 85 0.96 9.56 7.11
C HIS A 85 0.78 11.00 7.61
N GLN A 86 1.71 11.89 7.27
CA GLN A 86 1.63 13.29 7.64
C GLN A 86 1.31 14.19 6.45
N THR A 87 0.95 13.60 5.31
CA THR A 87 0.71 14.32 4.06
C THR A 87 -0.80 14.33 3.77
N PRO A 88 -1.47 15.49 3.83
CA PRO A 88 -2.92 15.55 3.66
C PRO A 88 -3.43 14.94 2.36
N GLU A 89 -2.71 15.14 1.25
CA GLU A 89 -3.11 14.58 -0.05
C GLU A 89 -3.16 13.05 -0.04
N VAL A 90 -2.26 12.43 0.70
CA VAL A 90 -2.23 10.97 0.80
C VAL A 90 -3.29 10.48 1.78
N MET A 91 -3.43 11.16 2.90
CA MET A 91 -4.44 10.79 3.90
C MET A 91 -5.85 10.93 3.33
N ALA A 92 -6.08 11.85 2.40
CA ALA A 92 -7.37 11.97 1.71
C ALA A 92 -7.73 10.71 0.91
N VAL A 93 -6.75 9.91 0.52
CA VAL A 93 -6.98 8.61 -0.13
C VAL A 93 -7.12 7.50 0.92
N TRP A 94 -6.27 7.51 1.95
CA TRP A 94 -6.23 6.43 2.93
C TRP A 94 -7.39 6.43 3.90
N GLU A 95 -7.79 7.60 4.40
CA GLU A 95 -8.86 7.68 5.40
C GLU A 95 -10.18 7.06 4.92
N PRO A 96 -10.64 7.33 3.68
CA PRO A 96 -11.88 6.70 3.21
C PRO A 96 -11.79 5.20 3.02
N MET A 97 -10.59 4.61 3.03
CA MET A 97 -10.44 3.16 2.91
C MET A 97 -10.94 2.43 4.16
N GLY A 98 -10.81 3.02 5.35
CA GLY A 98 -11.20 2.36 6.58
C GLY A 98 -12.58 1.73 6.54
N PRO A 99 -13.63 2.48 6.17
CA PRO A 99 -14.98 1.92 6.13
C PRO A 99 -15.20 0.80 5.12
N VAL A 100 -14.34 0.68 4.12
CA VAL A 100 -14.52 -0.32 3.04
C VAL A 100 -13.52 -1.46 3.08
N LEU A 101 -12.54 -1.40 4.01
CA LEU A 101 -11.53 -2.45 4.16
C LEU A 101 -11.93 -3.47 5.20
N GLU A 102 -11.84 -4.75 4.85
CA GLU A 102 -11.96 -5.85 5.80
C GLU A 102 -10.61 -6.19 6.41
N GLU A 103 -9.59 -6.28 5.56
CA GLU A 103 -8.21 -6.57 5.98
C GLU A 103 -7.22 -5.80 5.11
N LEU A 104 -6.08 -5.49 5.68
CA LEU A 104 -4.99 -4.84 4.98
C LEU A 104 -3.68 -5.50 5.40
N THR A 105 -2.88 -5.92 4.43
CA THR A 105 -1.54 -6.47 4.69
C THR A 105 -0.53 -5.68 3.87
N ILE A 106 0.53 -5.22 4.51
CA ILE A 106 1.58 -4.45 3.85
C ILE A 106 2.90 -5.18 4.08
N CYS A 107 3.58 -5.52 2.99
CA CYS A 107 4.88 -6.20 3.06
C CYS A 107 5.92 -5.39 2.30
N GLU A 108 7.07 -5.19 2.93
CA GLU A 108 8.25 -4.75 2.21
C GLU A 108 8.85 -5.99 1.57
N VAL A 109 9.23 -5.91 0.32
CA VAL A 109 9.72 -7.08 -0.43
C VAL A 109 11.06 -6.79 -1.07
N GLU A 110 11.84 -7.85 -1.24
CA GLU A 110 13.10 -7.75 -1.97
C GLU A 110 13.33 -9.07 -2.71
N PRO A 111 14.03 -9.03 -3.85
CA PRO A 111 14.35 -10.26 -4.57
C PRO A 111 15.26 -11.15 -3.76
N VAL A 112 15.15 -12.45 -3.94
CA VAL A 112 16.03 -13.41 -3.26
C VAL A 112 16.90 -14.19 -4.22
#